data_43e7401381e145cea1a7c84dd90e327c
#
_entry.id   43e7401381e145cea1a7c84dd90e327c
#
_cell.length_a   1.000
_cell.length_b   1.000
_cell.length_c   1.000
_cell.angle_alpha   90.00
_cell.angle_beta   90.00
_cell.angle_gamma   90.00
#
_symmetry.space_group_name_H-M   'P 1'
#
loop_
_entity.id
_entity.type
_entity.pdbx_description
1 polymer ?
#
loop_
_entity_poly.entity_id
_entity_poly.type
_entity_poly.pdbx_seq_one_letter_code
_entity_poly.pdbx_strand_id
1 'polypeptide(L)'
;YNEEDVKKAAQMINESERPIVYFGGGVRSAAGCQPLRDLLEKTGMPATYTLMAAGVLSYGEPHNLGLLGMHGCYAANKAIDEADLVIAVGTRFSDRVALNPDSFAKRAKIIQIDIDPSELGKNVDVDLSLTGDASYILQAILPYVKKTEHKLWMEQIRGWQKNDYKPVDSDTELKPHQIIDEICNQAGPEAVYVTDVGQHQMWAAQYLHHTKSRGFLTSGGLGTMGFGYGAAIGAQMALGRDARVVMLTGDGSFHMNLNEACTAVSYDLPIITVIFNNQVLGMVRQWQTTFYEKRYSDTDPHRKTDFVKLAEGFGAKGYRAATPAEFKAAFADAMKQKGPSWIDCRIGKDEKVLPMIPGGGTVNDIIME
;
A
#
# COMPACT_ATOMS: atom_id res chain seq x y z
N TYR A 1 21.60 2.66 -19.84
CA TYR A 1 20.75 3.07 -20.97
C TYR A 1 21.57 3.78 -22.04
N ASN A 2 21.07 3.82 -23.28
CA ASN A 2 21.63 4.63 -24.33
C ASN A 2 20.75 5.85 -24.65
N GLU A 3 21.32 6.86 -25.33
CA GLU A 3 20.62 8.11 -25.63
C GLU A 3 19.49 7.94 -26.66
N GLU A 4 19.62 6.96 -27.53
CA GLU A 4 18.62 6.64 -28.57
C GLU A 4 17.34 6.12 -27.96
N ASP A 5 17.45 5.19 -26.98
CA ASP A 5 16.29 4.66 -26.24
C ASP A 5 15.63 5.72 -25.38
N VAL A 6 16.40 6.65 -24.79
CA VAL A 6 15.86 7.80 -24.06
C VAL A 6 15.02 8.71 -24.95
N LYS A 7 15.51 9.01 -26.17
CA LYS A 7 14.77 9.81 -27.15
C LYS A 7 13.52 9.08 -27.65
N LYS A 8 13.62 7.76 -27.87
CA LYS A 8 12.48 6.93 -28.25
C LYS A 8 11.41 6.91 -27.15
N ALA A 9 11.80 6.77 -25.88
CA ALA A 9 10.89 6.84 -24.74
C ALA A 9 10.15 8.20 -24.70
N ALA A 10 10.88 9.30 -24.85
CA ALA A 10 10.30 10.64 -24.89
C ALA A 10 9.37 10.85 -26.09
N GLN A 11 9.70 10.28 -27.24
CA GLN A 11 8.82 10.30 -28.42
C GLN A 11 7.51 9.55 -28.13
N MET A 12 7.57 8.33 -27.58
CA MET A 12 6.38 7.56 -27.23
C MET A 12 5.48 8.34 -26.25
N ILE A 13 6.09 8.99 -25.24
CA ILE A 13 5.37 9.84 -24.29
C ILE A 13 4.69 11.03 -25.00
N ASN A 14 5.40 11.70 -25.90
CA ASN A 14 4.89 12.87 -26.62
C ASN A 14 3.75 12.56 -27.61
N GLU A 15 3.66 11.32 -28.08
CA GLU A 15 2.66 10.84 -29.04
C GLU A 15 1.43 10.22 -28.38
N SER A 16 1.51 9.89 -27.08
CA SER A 16 0.42 9.25 -26.34
C SER A 16 -0.69 10.21 -25.98
N GLU A 17 -1.94 9.77 -26.15
CA GLU A 17 -3.15 10.50 -25.75
C GLU A 17 -3.64 10.12 -24.34
N ARG A 18 -3.40 8.86 -23.93
CA ARG A 18 -3.83 8.29 -22.66
C ARG A 18 -2.68 7.62 -21.90
N PRO A 19 -1.58 8.37 -21.65
CA PRO A 19 -0.46 7.81 -20.91
C PRO A 19 -0.78 7.64 -19.44
N ILE A 20 -0.11 6.67 -18.80
CA ILE A 20 -0.13 6.49 -17.35
C ILE A 20 1.24 6.06 -16.85
N VAL A 21 1.67 6.62 -15.73
CA VAL A 21 2.87 6.14 -15.02
C VAL A 21 2.46 5.08 -14.00
N TYR A 22 3.11 3.93 -14.07
CA TYR A 22 3.00 2.85 -13.10
C TYR A 22 4.34 2.69 -12.39
N PHE A 23 4.43 3.04 -11.10
CA PHE A 23 5.72 3.05 -10.40
C PHE A 23 5.75 2.13 -9.18
N GLY A 24 6.93 1.60 -8.91
CA GLY A 24 7.17 0.61 -7.87
C GLY A 24 8.25 1.01 -6.88
N GLY A 25 8.68 0.05 -6.07
CA GLY A 25 9.68 0.23 -5.02
C GLY A 25 11.04 0.71 -5.52
N GLY A 26 11.36 0.53 -6.81
CA GLY A 26 12.60 1.02 -7.41
C GLY A 26 12.70 2.55 -7.43
N VAL A 27 11.58 3.25 -7.58
CA VAL A 27 11.55 4.73 -7.48
C VAL A 27 11.84 5.19 -6.06
N ARG A 28 11.39 4.44 -5.05
CA ARG A 28 11.61 4.76 -3.62
C ARG A 28 13.08 4.70 -3.22
N SER A 29 13.85 3.80 -3.82
CA SER A 29 15.29 3.66 -3.58
C SER A 29 16.13 4.62 -4.41
N ALA A 30 15.62 5.14 -5.52
CA ALA A 30 16.27 6.15 -6.33
C ALA A 30 16.43 7.47 -5.54
N ALA A 31 17.48 8.23 -5.84
CA ALA A 31 17.84 9.47 -5.14
C ALA A 31 16.81 10.58 -5.36
N GLY A 32 15.67 10.38 -4.83
CA GLY A 32 14.56 11.31 -4.83
C GLY A 32 13.45 10.93 -5.83
N CYS A 33 12.24 11.02 -5.33
CA CYS A 33 11.03 10.89 -6.15
C CYS A 33 10.82 12.14 -7.04
N GLN A 34 11.73 13.10 -6.98
CA GLN A 34 11.59 14.39 -7.66
C GLN A 34 11.53 14.25 -9.19
N PRO A 35 12.40 13.46 -9.87
CA PRO A 35 12.30 13.28 -11.31
C PRO A 35 10.96 12.70 -11.80
N LEU A 36 10.33 11.85 -10.98
CA LEU A 36 8.97 11.37 -11.26
C LEU A 36 7.97 12.52 -11.16
N ARG A 37 8.01 13.32 -10.10
CA ARG A 37 7.13 14.49 -9.94
C ARG A 37 7.33 15.49 -11.07
N ASP A 38 8.57 15.79 -11.43
CA ASP A 38 8.88 16.71 -12.54
C ASP A 38 8.29 16.22 -13.86
N LEU A 39 8.32 14.90 -14.11
CA LEU A 39 7.68 14.30 -15.28
C LEU A 39 6.16 14.47 -15.24
N LEU A 40 5.53 14.18 -14.12
CA LEU A 40 4.08 14.29 -13.95
C LEU A 40 3.60 15.75 -14.05
N GLU A 41 4.31 16.69 -13.42
CA GLU A 41 4.01 18.13 -13.50
C GLU A 41 4.17 18.65 -14.92
N LYS A 42 5.20 18.19 -15.65
CA LYS A 42 5.44 18.61 -17.03
C LYS A 42 4.39 18.10 -18.01
N THR A 43 3.88 16.90 -17.76
CA THR A 43 3.01 16.19 -18.71
C THR A 43 1.54 16.15 -18.34
N GLY A 44 1.20 16.38 -17.08
CA GLY A 44 -0.17 16.22 -16.58
C GLY A 44 -0.69 14.78 -16.57
N MET A 45 0.21 13.78 -16.70
CA MET A 45 -0.16 12.36 -16.71
C MET A 45 -0.66 11.89 -15.34
N PRO A 46 -1.62 10.94 -15.29
CA PRO A 46 -1.95 10.20 -14.08
C PRO A 46 -0.83 9.21 -13.71
N ALA A 47 -0.78 8.86 -12.43
CA ALA A 47 0.15 7.88 -11.90
C ALA A 47 -0.51 6.96 -10.87
N THR A 48 -0.09 5.71 -10.86
CA THR A 48 -0.52 4.68 -9.90
C THR A 48 0.68 3.90 -9.39
N TYR A 49 0.54 3.27 -8.23
CA TYR A 49 1.69 2.69 -7.55
C TYR A 49 1.47 1.27 -7.05
N THR A 50 2.58 0.56 -6.86
CA THR A 50 2.60 -0.72 -6.13
C THR A 50 2.62 -0.48 -4.62
N LEU A 51 2.22 -1.49 -3.85
CA LEU A 51 2.32 -1.50 -2.39
C LEU A 51 3.67 -0.95 -1.87
N MET A 52 4.79 -1.33 -2.51
CA MET A 52 6.13 -0.92 -2.09
C MET A 52 6.48 0.53 -2.39
N ALA A 53 5.66 1.23 -3.17
CA ALA A 53 5.88 2.63 -3.53
C ALA A 53 4.90 3.60 -2.85
N ALA A 54 4.10 3.13 -1.89
CA ALA A 54 3.22 3.97 -1.11
C ALA A 54 3.98 5.14 -0.46
N GLY A 55 3.49 6.37 -0.65
CA GLY A 55 4.10 7.60 -0.15
C GLY A 55 5.17 8.24 -1.06
N VAL A 56 5.49 7.65 -2.21
CA VAL A 56 6.33 8.31 -3.24
C VAL A 56 5.62 9.54 -3.78
N LEU A 57 4.34 9.41 -4.13
CA LEU A 57 3.42 10.52 -4.29
C LEU A 57 2.56 10.60 -3.03
N SER A 58 2.35 11.81 -2.54
CA SER A 58 1.57 12.01 -1.32
C SER A 58 0.08 11.77 -1.57
N TYR A 59 -0.62 11.41 -0.50
CA TYR A 59 -2.08 11.35 -0.52
C TYR A 59 -2.66 12.71 -0.94
N GLY A 60 -3.61 12.69 -1.88
CA GLY A 60 -4.26 13.90 -2.39
C GLY A 60 -3.50 14.65 -3.48
N GLU A 61 -2.30 14.22 -3.90
CA GLU A 61 -1.64 14.79 -5.08
C GLU A 61 -2.50 14.58 -6.34
N PRO A 62 -2.68 15.59 -7.22
CA PRO A 62 -3.64 15.54 -8.33
C PRO A 62 -3.41 14.39 -9.33
N HIS A 63 -2.17 13.96 -9.48
CA HIS A 63 -1.77 12.88 -10.41
C HIS A 63 -1.88 11.48 -9.78
N ASN A 64 -2.00 11.39 -8.45
CA ASN A 64 -1.98 10.14 -7.71
C ASN A 64 -3.36 9.46 -7.74
N LEU A 65 -3.47 8.34 -8.48
CA LEU A 65 -4.69 7.54 -8.54
C LEU A 65 -4.80 6.49 -7.42
N GLY A 66 -3.74 6.33 -6.62
CA GLY A 66 -3.73 5.33 -5.56
C GLY A 66 -3.11 4.00 -5.96
N LEU A 67 -3.41 2.97 -5.14
CA LEU A 67 -2.89 1.61 -5.28
C LEU A 67 -3.44 0.92 -6.53
N LEU A 68 -2.57 0.17 -7.23
CA LEU A 68 -2.91 -0.67 -8.39
C LEU A 68 -2.94 -2.16 -8.01
N GLY A 69 -3.70 -2.92 -8.76
CA GLY A 69 -3.71 -4.39 -8.72
C GLY A 69 -4.88 -4.98 -7.94
N MET A 70 -4.68 -6.18 -7.38
CA MET A 70 -5.73 -7.02 -6.77
C MET A 70 -6.63 -6.26 -5.79
N HIS A 71 -6.05 -5.46 -4.92
CA HIS A 71 -6.75 -4.63 -3.92
C HIS A 71 -6.61 -3.13 -4.20
N GLY A 72 -6.30 -2.78 -5.45
CA GLY A 72 -6.16 -1.39 -5.90
C GLY A 72 -7.51 -0.73 -6.17
N CYS A 73 -7.47 0.60 -6.33
CA CYS A 73 -8.64 1.40 -6.66
C CYS A 73 -9.23 1.00 -8.02
N TYR A 74 -10.54 1.07 -8.16
CA TYR A 74 -11.21 0.79 -9.44
C TYR A 74 -10.67 1.70 -10.56
N ALA A 75 -10.59 3.00 -10.29
CA ALA A 75 -10.12 3.97 -11.28
C ALA A 75 -8.67 3.73 -11.72
N ALA A 76 -7.78 3.32 -10.80
CA ALA A 76 -6.38 3.01 -11.13
C ALA A 76 -6.28 1.78 -12.06
N ASN A 77 -7.01 0.70 -11.72
CA ASN A 77 -7.06 -0.51 -12.55
C ASN A 77 -7.68 -0.23 -13.92
N LYS A 78 -8.77 0.56 -13.95
CA LYS A 78 -9.43 0.94 -15.20
C LYS A 78 -8.56 1.85 -16.08
N ALA A 79 -7.79 2.74 -15.47
CA ALA A 79 -6.88 3.62 -16.19
C ALA A 79 -5.74 2.83 -16.87
N ILE A 80 -5.19 1.81 -16.21
CA ILE A 80 -4.20 0.91 -16.84
C ILE A 80 -4.81 0.14 -18.02
N ASP A 81 -6.04 -0.37 -17.88
CA ASP A 81 -6.74 -1.14 -18.93
C ASP A 81 -7.06 -0.30 -20.18
N GLU A 82 -7.34 1.00 -20.01
CA GLU A 82 -7.72 1.91 -21.10
C GLU A 82 -6.56 2.78 -21.61
N ALA A 83 -5.39 2.70 -21.00
CA ALA A 83 -4.21 3.46 -21.43
C ALA A 83 -3.75 3.05 -22.83
N ASP A 84 -3.11 3.97 -23.55
CA ASP A 84 -2.39 3.70 -24.80
C ASP A 84 -0.86 3.63 -24.59
N LEU A 85 -0.39 4.11 -23.42
CA LEU A 85 1.00 4.01 -23.00
C LEU A 85 1.08 3.81 -21.48
N VAL A 86 1.81 2.78 -21.05
CA VAL A 86 2.20 2.55 -19.65
C VAL A 86 3.69 2.78 -19.49
N ILE A 87 4.08 3.70 -18.62
CA ILE A 87 5.47 3.93 -18.26
C ILE A 87 5.71 3.28 -16.90
N ALA A 88 6.29 2.08 -16.92
CA ALA A 88 6.57 1.26 -15.75
C ALA A 88 7.94 1.61 -15.17
N VAL A 89 7.99 2.18 -13.96
CA VAL A 89 9.22 2.70 -13.35
C VAL A 89 9.54 1.96 -12.05
N GLY A 90 10.63 1.18 -12.05
CA GLY A 90 11.08 0.43 -10.88
C GLY A 90 10.03 -0.53 -10.35
N THR A 91 9.34 -1.23 -11.25
CA THR A 91 8.27 -2.19 -10.95
C THR A 91 8.44 -3.46 -11.76
N ARG A 92 8.20 -4.61 -11.12
CA ARG A 92 8.44 -5.94 -11.67
C ARG A 92 7.19 -6.65 -12.22
N PHE A 93 6.06 -5.99 -12.34
CA PHE A 93 4.80 -6.58 -12.79
C PHE A 93 4.46 -7.88 -12.03
N SER A 94 4.39 -7.79 -10.69
CA SER A 94 4.10 -8.96 -9.87
C SER A 94 2.70 -9.50 -10.12
N ASP A 95 2.48 -10.76 -9.77
CA ASP A 95 1.21 -11.47 -9.82
C ASP A 95 0.06 -10.83 -9.02
N ARG A 96 0.37 -9.89 -8.13
CA ARG A 96 -0.61 -9.09 -7.40
C ARG A 96 -1.05 -7.84 -8.15
N VAL A 97 -0.39 -7.51 -9.25
CA VAL A 97 -0.71 -6.35 -10.11
C VAL A 97 -1.02 -6.79 -11.53
N ALA A 98 -0.12 -7.51 -12.20
CA ALA A 98 -0.39 -8.15 -13.48
C ALA A 98 -1.08 -9.51 -13.22
N LEU A 99 -2.31 -9.47 -12.73
CA LEU A 99 -3.09 -10.64 -12.30
C LEU A 99 -3.30 -11.67 -13.41
N ASN A 100 -3.41 -11.17 -14.63
CA ASN A 100 -3.41 -11.93 -15.88
C ASN A 100 -2.45 -11.23 -16.84
N PRO A 101 -1.18 -11.67 -16.93
CA PRO A 101 -0.17 -11.02 -17.76
C PRO A 101 -0.59 -10.86 -19.23
N ASP A 102 -1.27 -11.88 -19.80
CA ASP A 102 -1.72 -11.87 -21.19
C ASP A 102 -2.81 -10.82 -21.50
N SER A 103 -3.47 -10.32 -20.46
CA SER A 103 -4.52 -9.30 -20.58
C SER A 103 -4.14 -7.95 -19.95
N PHE A 104 -2.98 -7.86 -19.28
CA PHE A 104 -2.55 -6.63 -18.64
C PHE A 104 -2.23 -5.54 -19.68
N ALA A 105 -2.89 -4.39 -19.56
CA ALA A 105 -2.68 -3.21 -20.40
C ALA A 105 -2.66 -3.50 -21.92
N LYS A 106 -3.51 -4.39 -22.41
CA LYS A 106 -3.50 -4.90 -23.81
C LYS A 106 -3.54 -3.84 -24.91
N ARG A 107 -4.03 -2.65 -24.58
CA ARG A 107 -4.16 -1.54 -25.54
C ARG A 107 -2.96 -0.62 -25.55
N ALA A 108 -2.12 -0.75 -24.52
CA ALA A 108 -0.99 0.14 -24.32
C ALA A 108 0.31 -0.42 -24.88
N LYS A 109 1.16 0.48 -25.38
CA LYS A 109 2.59 0.22 -25.43
C LYS A 109 3.16 0.31 -24.02
N ILE A 110 4.24 -0.44 -23.73
CA ILE A 110 4.85 -0.46 -22.41
C ILE A 110 6.31 -0.05 -22.49
N ILE A 111 6.68 1.00 -21.75
CA ILE A 111 8.06 1.36 -21.46
C ILE A 111 8.38 0.83 -20.07
N GLN A 112 9.43 0.02 -19.91
CA GLN A 112 9.89 -0.46 -18.61
C GLN A 112 11.26 0.12 -18.27
N ILE A 113 11.36 0.73 -17.10
CA ILE A 113 12.61 1.27 -16.52
C ILE A 113 12.91 0.49 -15.25
N ASP A 114 14.00 -0.25 -15.23
CA ASP A 114 14.44 -0.98 -14.03
C ASP A 114 15.96 -1.02 -13.95
N ILE A 115 16.48 -1.10 -12.73
CA ILE A 115 17.91 -1.23 -12.47
C ILE A 115 18.41 -2.66 -12.72
N ASP A 116 17.52 -3.64 -12.57
CA ASP A 116 17.80 -5.05 -12.77
C ASP A 116 17.39 -5.48 -14.19
N PRO A 117 18.37 -5.78 -15.08
CA PRO A 117 18.07 -6.22 -16.44
C PRO A 117 17.27 -7.52 -16.49
N SER A 118 17.31 -8.34 -15.44
CA SER A 118 16.58 -9.61 -15.38
C SER A 118 15.06 -9.42 -15.14
N GLU A 119 14.62 -8.26 -14.73
CA GLU A 119 13.21 -7.94 -14.55
C GLU A 119 12.55 -7.36 -15.83
N LEU A 120 13.37 -6.95 -16.81
CA LEU A 120 12.86 -6.35 -18.04
C LEU A 120 12.20 -7.39 -18.94
N GLY A 121 10.93 -7.18 -19.29
CA GLY A 121 10.14 -8.09 -20.14
C GLY A 121 9.88 -9.48 -19.53
N LYS A 122 10.12 -9.67 -18.24
CA LYS A 122 10.04 -10.99 -17.58
C LYS A 122 8.60 -11.48 -17.40
N ASN A 123 7.70 -10.64 -16.97
CA ASN A 123 6.32 -11.00 -16.61
C ASN A 123 5.29 -10.46 -17.61
N VAL A 124 5.61 -9.38 -18.29
CA VAL A 124 4.77 -8.70 -19.29
C VAL A 124 5.66 -8.30 -20.45
N ASP A 125 5.22 -8.50 -21.69
CA ASP A 125 5.94 -8.04 -22.87
C ASP A 125 6.02 -6.50 -22.89
N VAL A 126 7.20 -5.98 -23.27
CA VAL A 126 7.46 -4.54 -23.27
C VAL A 126 7.96 -4.05 -24.62
N ASP A 127 7.52 -2.87 -25.04
CA ASP A 127 7.93 -2.27 -26.34
C ASP A 127 9.28 -1.56 -26.27
N LEU A 128 9.65 -1.08 -25.08
CA LEU A 128 10.93 -0.42 -24.83
C LEU A 128 11.41 -0.65 -23.42
N SER A 129 12.65 -1.10 -23.28
CA SER A 129 13.32 -1.33 -21.99
C SER A 129 14.49 -0.38 -21.79
N LEU A 130 14.57 0.25 -20.62
CA LEU A 130 15.72 1.08 -20.22
C LEU A 130 16.32 0.53 -18.90
N THR A 131 17.55 0.00 -18.99
CA THR A 131 18.26 -0.50 -17.81
C THR A 131 19.01 0.62 -17.11
N GLY A 132 18.75 0.82 -15.82
CA GLY A 132 19.48 1.77 -14.99
C GLY A 132 18.66 2.32 -13.83
N ASP A 133 19.28 3.19 -13.03
CA ASP A 133 18.61 3.86 -11.94
C ASP A 133 17.48 4.76 -12.49
N ALA A 134 16.29 4.59 -11.93
CA ALA A 134 15.08 5.30 -12.37
C ALA A 134 15.24 6.82 -12.31
N SER A 135 15.98 7.35 -11.33
CA SER A 135 16.21 8.78 -11.18
C SER A 135 17.00 9.35 -12.36
N TYR A 136 18.08 8.69 -12.74
CA TYR A 136 18.92 9.15 -13.87
C TYR A 136 18.21 9.01 -15.22
N ILE A 137 17.47 7.92 -15.42
CA ILE A 137 16.73 7.70 -16.67
C ILE A 137 15.63 8.74 -16.81
N LEU A 138 14.83 8.98 -15.77
CA LEU A 138 13.77 10.01 -15.79
C LEU A 138 14.34 11.39 -16.05
N GLN A 139 15.47 11.76 -15.40
CA GLN A 139 16.15 13.02 -15.66
C GLN A 139 16.63 13.14 -17.12
N ALA A 140 17.11 12.05 -17.71
CA ALA A 140 17.56 12.04 -19.10
C ALA A 140 16.40 12.16 -20.11
N ILE A 141 15.21 11.62 -19.77
CA ILE A 141 13.99 11.70 -20.61
C ILE A 141 13.39 13.13 -20.58
N LEU A 142 13.39 13.78 -19.42
CA LEU A 142 12.72 15.06 -19.17
C LEU A 142 13.02 16.15 -20.22
N PRO A 143 14.26 16.39 -20.71
CA PRO A 143 14.54 17.42 -21.70
C PRO A 143 13.80 17.22 -23.03
N TYR A 144 13.54 15.98 -23.41
CA TYR A 144 12.92 15.60 -24.68
C TYR A 144 11.39 15.50 -24.64
N VAL A 145 10.79 15.50 -23.44
CA VAL A 145 9.34 15.44 -23.25
C VAL A 145 8.75 16.84 -23.37
N LYS A 146 7.66 16.96 -24.13
CA LYS A 146 6.90 18.21 -24.29
C LYS A 146 6.03 18.48 -23.06
N LYS A 147 5.76 19.74 -22.79
CA LYS A 147 4.75 20.13 -21.80
C LYS A 147 3.36 19.86 -22.36
N THR A 148 2.56 19.08 -21.64
CA THR A 148 1.18 18.69 -21.99
C THR A 148 0.28 18.73 -20.75
N GLU A 149 -1.00 18.50 -20.92
CA GLU A 149 -1.98 18.51 -19.81
C GLU A 149 -3.08 17.48 -20.03
N HIS A 150 -2.95 16.35 -20.40
CA HIS A 150 -3.94 15.27 -20.70
C HIS A 150 -5.34 15.44 -20.03
N LYS A 151 -5.97 16.62 -20.19
CA LYS A 151 -7.20 17.04 -19.47
C LYS A 151 -8.37 16.07 -19.69
N LEU A 152 -8.64 15.71 -20.94
CA LEU A 152 -9.74 14.80 -21.27
C LEU A 152 -9.53 13.42 -20.66
N TRP A 153 -8.29 12.94 -20.67
CA TRP A 153 -7.92 11.69 -20.03
C TRP A 153 -8.14 11.73 -18.51
N MET A 154 -7.67 12.77 -17.86
CA MET A 154 -7.86 12.99 -16.43
C MET A 154 -9.35 13.16 -16.05
N GLU A 155 -10.15 13.82 -16.89
CA GLU A 155 -11.60 13.95 -16.69
C GLU A 155 -12.31 12.59 -16.77
N GLN A 156 -11.92 11.74 -17.71
CA GLN A 156 -12.44 10.38 -17.83
C GLN A 156 -12.11 9.56 -16.59
N ILE A 157 -10.86 9.61 -16.11
CA ILE A 157 -10.42 8.92 -14.88
C ILE A 157 -11.20 9.43 -13.66
N ARG A 158 -11.38 10.74 -13.51
CA ARG A 158 -12.21 11.32 -12.44
C ARG A 158 -13.66 10.83 -12.49
N GLY A 159 -14.17 10.55 -13.69
CA GLY A 159 -15.45 9.88 -13.86
C GLY A 159 -15.47 8.49 -13.23
N TRP A 160 -14.42 7.72 -13.42
CA TRP A 160 -14.28 6.37 -12.81
C TRP A 160 -14.04 6.39 -11.30
N GLN A 161 -13.34 7.40 -10.77
CA GLN A 161 -13.12 7.55 -9.33
C GLN A 161 -14.43 7.67 -8.53
N LYS A 162 -15.53 8.09 -9.17
CA LYS A 162 -16.86 8.11 -8.54
C LYS A 162 -17.36 6.72 -8.20
N ASN A 163 -16.85 5.69 -8.88
CA ASN A 163 -17.18 4.29 -8.69
C ASN A 163 -16.15 3.55 -7.81
N ASP A 164 -15.14 4.24 -7.28
CA ASP A 164 -14.22 3.63 -6.31
C ASP A 164 -15.00 3.15 -5.07
N TYR A 165 -14.58 2.01 -4.54
CA TYR A 165 -15.18 1.43 -3.35
C TYR A 165 -15.16 2.42 -2.16
N LYS A 166 -16.29 2.55 -1.50
CA LYS A 166 -16.43 3.39 -0.31
C LYS A 166 -16.92 2.50 0.84
N PRO A 167 -16.10 2.31 1.88
CA PRO A 167 -16.53 1.55 3.05
C PRO A 167 -17.64 2.30 3.79
N VAL A 168 -18.44 1.54 4.55
CA VAL A 168 -19.56 2.09 5.33
C VAL A 168 -19.14 2.24 6.79
N ASP A 169 -19.36 3.43 7.34
CA ASP A 169 -19.10 3.75 8.74
C ASP A 169 -20.10 3.05 9.68
N SER A 170 -19.66 2.86 10.92
CA SER A 170 -20.52 2.41 12.02
C SER A 170 -20.16 3.17 13.29
N ASP A 171 -21.19 3.55 14.06
CA ASP A 171 -21.01 4.19 15.36
C ASP A 171 -20.92 3.15 16.51
N THR A 172 -21.35 1.93 16.25
CA THR A 172 -21.47 0.87 17.27
C THR A 172 -20.45 -0.24 17.14
N GLU A 173 -19.90 -0.43 15.93
CA GLU A 173 -18.88 -1.43 15.61
C GLU A 173 -17.65 -0.75 15.06
N LEU A 174 -16.49 -1.19 15.47
CA LEU A 174 -15.23 -0.67 14.96
C LEU A 174 -14.92 -1.25 13.58
N LYS A 175 -14.79 -0.38 12.57
CA LYS A 175 -14.47 -0.77 11.20
C LYS A 175 -13.00 -0.50 10.86
N PRO A 176 -12.35 -1.32 10.01
CA PRO A 176 -10.93 -1.19 9.70
C PRO A 176 -10.54 0.19 9.15
N HIS A 177 -11.32 0.77 8.24
CA HIS A 177 -11.06 2.09 7.68
C HIS A 177 -11.17 3.20 8.74
N GLN A 178 -12.17 3.14 9.66
CA GLN A 178 -12.32 4.10 10.75
C GLN A 178 -11.13 4.08 11.73
N ILE A 179 -10.55 2.89 11.99
CA ILE A 179 -9.31 2.77 12.76
C ILE A 179 -8.18 3.54 12.06
N ILE A 180 -8.02 3.32 10.76
CA ILE A 180 -6.92 3.89 9.98
C ILE A 180 -7.08 5.40 9.82
N ASP A 181 -8.30 5.88 9.55
CA ASP A 181 -8.61 7.30 9.46
C ASP A 181 -8.30 8.03 10.78
N GLU A 182 -8.68 7.45 11.91
CA GLU A 182 -8.38 8.03 13.22
C GLU A 182 -6.87 8.01 13.52
N ILE A 183 -6.14 6.98 13.11
CA ILE A 183 -4.66 6.96 13.17
C ILE A 183 -4.08 8.11 12.36
N CYS A 184 -4.51 8.30 11.10
CA CYS A 184 -4.04 9.40 10.25
C CYS A 184 -4.31 10.78 10.88
N ASN A 185 -5.51 10.95 11.45
CA ASN A 185 -5.92 12.21 12.07
C ASN A 185 -5.06 12.58 13.28
N GLN A 186 -4.67 11.59 14.11
CA GLN A 186 -3.94 11.86 15.35
C GLN A 186 -2.42 11.76 15.22
N ALA A 187 -1.91 10.79 14.43
CA ALA A 187 -0.46 10.55 14.32
C ALA A 187 0.27 11.63 13.51
N GLY A 188 -0.44 12.30 12.60
CA GLY A 188 0.08 13.37 11.79
C GLY A 188 0.92 12.92 10.59
N PRO A 189 1.32 13.87 9.71
CA PRO A 189 1.92 13.55 8.41
C PRO A 189 3.34 12.98 8.49
N GLU A 190 4.03 13.18 9.62
CA GLU A 190 5.39 12.69 9.84
C GLU A 190 5.45 11.27 10.43
N ALA A 191 4.30 10.67 10.72
CA ALA A 191 4.26 9.32 11.26
C ALA A 191 4.85 8.29 10.28
N VAL A 192 5.49 7.27 10.84
CA VAL A 192 5.94 6.09 10.10
C VAL A 192 5.04 4.93 10.45
N TYR A 193 4.48 4.33 9.43
CA TYR A 193 3.57 3.21 9.55
C TYR A 193 4.29 1.91 9.21
N VAL A 194 4.18 0.95 10.09
CA VAL A 194 4.74 -0.40 9.90
C VAL A 194 3.60 -1.38 9.86
N THR A 195 3.54 -2.27 8.88
CA THR A 195 2.52 -3.31 8.90
C THR A 195 3.11 -4.69 9.03
N ASP A 196 2.37 -5.54 9.70
CA ASP A 196 2.49 -6.97 9.54
C ASP A 196 1.73 -7.44 8.28
N VAL A 197 1.52 -8.73 8.07
CA VAL A 197 0.93 -9.28 6.86
C VAL A 197 -0.44 -9.91 7.10
N GLY A 198 -1.41 -9.50 6.31
CA GLY A 198 -2.82 -9.92 6.38
C GLY A 198 -3.78 -8.85 5.84
N GLN A 199 -5.07 -8.95 6.19
CA GLN A 199 -6.08 -7.97 5.77
C GLN A 199 -5.72 -6.54 6.23
N HIS A 200 -5.19 -6.38 7.44
CA HIS A 200 -4.74 -5.10 7.99
C HIS A 200 -3.66 -4.42 7.12
N GLN A 201 -2.79 -5.19 6.47
CA GLN A 201 -1.78 -4.68 5.53
C GLN A 201 -2.47 -4.06 4.30
N MET A 202 -3.48 -4.73 3.76
CA MET A 202 -4.21 -4.25 2.59
C MET A 202 -5.07 -3.03 2.94
N TRP A 203 -5.80 -3.04 4.06
CA TRP A 203 -6.52 -1.86 4.55
C TRP A 203 -5.57 -0.68 4.80
N ALA A 204 -4.39 -0.92 5.38
CA ALA A 204 -3.38 0.12 5.55
C ALA A 204 -2.89 0.69 4.21
N ALA A 205 -2.68 -0.16 3.20
CA ALA A 205 -2.29 0.27 1.87
C ALA A 205 -3.37 1.10 1.15
N GLN A 206 -4.65 0.80 1.43
CA GLN A 206 -5.80 1.47 0.82
C GLN A 206 -6.16 2.80 1.51
N TYR A 207 -6.12 2.83 2.85
CA TYR A 207 -6.73 3.91 3.63
C TYR A 207 -5.74 4.83 4.35
N LEU A 208 -4.45 4.44 4.53
CA LEU A 208 -3.47 5.36 5.11
C LEU A 208 -3.22 6.56 4.19
N HIS A 209 -3.19 7.72 4.77
CA HIS A 209 -2.77 8.95 4.10
C HIS A 209 -1.24 8.96 3.98
N HIS A 210 -0.69 8.24 3.01
CA HIS A 210 0.74 8.18 2.78
C HIS A 210 1.27 9.55 2.34
N THR A 211 2.14 10.15 3.13
CA THR A 211 2.60 11.54 2.93
C THR A 211 4.05 11.64 2.51
N LYS A 212 4.85 10.59 2.77
CA LYS A 212 6.28 10.60 2.46
C LYS A 212 6.79 9.23 2.01
N SER A 213 7.77 9.28 1.11
CA SER A 213 8.53 8.08 0.73
C SER A 213 9.20 7.46 1.95
N ARG A 214 9.22 6.12 2.02
CA ARG A 214 9.72 5.33 3.15
C ARG A 214 8.96 5.54 4.47
N GLY A 215 7.81 6.23 4.44
CA GLY A 215 6.91 6.34 5.59
C GLY A 215 6.04 5.10 5.81
N PHE A 216 6.04 4.14 4.88
CA PHE A 216 5.30 2.88 4.96
C PHE A 216 6.26 1.70 4.83
N LEU A 217 6.39 0.91 5.90
CA LEU A 217 7.29 -0.23 6.00
C LEU A 217 6.48 -1.52 6.08
N THR A 218 6.66 -2.41 5.11
CA THR A 218 5.86 -3.63 5.01
C THR A 218 6.63 -4.74 4.30
N SER A 219 6.32 -6.00 4.60
CA SER A 219 6.81 -7.15 3.84
C SER A 219 5.94 -7.35 2.59
N GLY A 220 6.10 -6.48 1.58
CA GLY A 220 5.29 -6.50 0.36
C GLY A 220 5.83 -7.40 -0.76
N GLY A 221 7.03 -7.95 -0.61
CA GLY A 221 7.62 -8.92 -1.53
C GLY A 221 7.25 -10.35 -1.15
N LEU A 222 7.79 -10.84 -0.04
CA LEU A 222 7.56 -12.21 0.43
C LEU A 222 6.26 -12.36 1.23
N GLY A 223 5.75 -11.30 1.85
CA GLY A 223 4.53 -11.36 2.66
C GLY A 223 4.72 -12.14 3.97
N THR A 224 5.78 -11.84 4.71
CA THR A 224 6.14 -12.57 5.93
C THR A 224 5.30 -12.13 7.11
N MET A 225 4.40 -12.99 7.61
CA MET A 225 3.72 -12.78 8.88
C MET A 225 4.75 -12.80 10.03
N GLY A 226 4.61 -11.86 11.00
CA GLY A 226 5.58 -11.66 12.09
C GLY A 226 6.67 -10.63 11.78
N PHE A 227 6.72 -10.07 10.58
CA PHE A 227 7.68 -9.03 10.19
C PHE A 227 7.53 -7.72 11.00
N GLY A 228 6.28 -7.36 11.32
CA GLY A 228 5.93 -5.99 11.70
C GLY A 228 6.61 -5.50 12.96
N TYR A 229 6.65 -6.30 14.04
CA TYR A 229 7.15 -5.80 15.32
C TYR A 229 8.66 -5.53 15.31
N GLY A 230 9.46 -6.46 14.76
CA GLY A 230 10.89 -6.24 14.58
C GLY A 230 11.20 -5.03 13.68
N ALA A 231 10.42 -4.85 12.60
CA ALA A 231 10.55 -3.69 11.72
C ALA A 231 10.17 -2.37 12.43
N ALA A 232 9.14 -2.37 13.29
CA ALA A 232 8.75 -1.20 14.08
C ALA A 232 9.83 -0.82 15.11
N ILE A 233 10.44 -1.81 15.78
CA ILE A 233 11.58 -1.60 16.66
C ILE A 233 12.74 -0.97 15.88
N GLY A 234 13.10 -1.53 14.73
CA GLY A 234 14.17 -1.00 13.89
C GLY A 234 13.90 0.43 13.43
N ALA A 235 12.66 0.72 13.02
CA ALA A 235 12.24 2.07 12.62
C ALA A 235 12.34 3.06 13.79
N GLN A 236 11.83 2.70 14.97
CA GLN A 236 11.88 3.57 16.15
C GLN A 236 13.31 3.85 16.60
N MET A 237 14.17 2.82 16.59
CA MET A 237 15.58 2.96 16.92
C MET A 237 16.32 3.89 15.94
N ALA A 238 16.06 3.75 14.64
CA ALA A 238 16.69 4.56 13.60
C ALA A 238 16.23 6.02 13.61
N LEU A 239 14.98 6.28 13.93
CA LEU A 239 14.37 7.62 13.89
C LEU A 239 14.44 8.36 15.23
N GLY A 240 14.75 7.67 16.30
CA GLY A 240 14.80 8.25 17.66
C GLY A 240 13.41 8.25 18.33
N ARG A 241 13.41 8.59 19.63
CA ARG A 241 12.21 8.49 20.50
C ARG A 241 11.12 9.52 20.18
N ASP A 242 11.47 10.62 19.56
CA ASP A 242 10.51 11.68 19.23
C ASP A 242 9.71 11.36 17.95
N ALA A 243 10.18 10.40 17.15
CA ALA A 243 9.47 9.96 15.96
C ALA A 243 8.23 9.15 16.35
N ARG A 244 7.14 9.34 15.59
CA ARG A 244 5.91 8.58 15.73
C ARG A 244 5.96 7.33 14.85
N VAL A 245 6.05 6.16 15.49
CA VAL A 245 5.98 4.86 14.81
C VAL A 245 4.68 4.16 15.24
N VAL A 246 3.83 3.86 14.27
CA VAL A 246 2.58 3.12 14.47
C VAL A 246 2.67 1.81 13.71
N MET A 247 2.54 0.70 14.44
CA MET A 247 2.49 -0.63 13.86
C MET A 247 1.04 -1.09 13.74
N LEU A 248 0.64 -1.51 12.54
CA LEU A 248 -0.66 -2.13 12.27
C LEU A 248 -0.47 -3.63 12.06
N THR A 249 -1.14 -4.45 12.86
CA THR A 249 -1.02 -5.90 12.80
C THR A 249 -2.39 -6.57 12.97
N GLY A 250 -2.51 -7.83 12.56
CA GLY A 250 -3.63 -8.69 12.89
C GLY A 250 -3.30 -9.60 14.08
N ASP A 251 -4.32 -10.08 14.79
CA ASP A 251 -4.12 -11.01 15.92
C ASP A 251 -3.35 -12.27 15.51
N GLY A 252 -3.57 -12.79 14.30
CA GLY A 252 -2.86 -13.95 13.77
C GLY A 252 -1.38 -13.71 13.54
N SER A 253 -1.06 -12.63 12.85
CA SER A 253 0.30 -12.26 12.49
C SER A 253 1.12 -11.84 13.71
N PHE A 254 0.49 -11.11 14.64
CA PHE A 254 1.13 -10.64 15.86
C PHE A 254 1.61 -11.78 16.77
N HIS A 255 0.87 -12.88 16.85
CA HIS A 255 1.29 -14.07 17.62
C HIS A 255 2.61 -14.67 17.12
N MET A 256 3.02 -14.41 15.90
CA MET A 256 4.23 -15.04 15.35
C MET A 256 5.53 -14.42 15.89
N ASN A 257 5.48 -13.15 16.33
CA ASN A 257 6.69 -12.45 16.80
C ASN A 257 6.43 -11.44 17.94
N LEU A 258 5.38 -11.62 18.73
CA LEU A 258 5.05 -10.72 19.85
C LEU A 258 6.08 -10.75 20.98
N ASN A 259 6.94 -11.79 21.06
CA ASN A 259 8.03 -11.91 22.02
C ASN A 259 9.02 -10.73 21.93
N GLU A 260 9.13 -10.06 20.78
CA GLU A 260 9.95 -8.85 20.60
C GLU A 260 9.44 -7.65 21.43
N ALA A 261 8.26 -7.77 22.05
CA ALA A 261 7.78 -6.82 23.05
C ALA A 261 8.80 -6.62 24.18
N CYS A 262 9.52 -7.70 24.55
CA CYS A 262 10.60 -7.63 25.54
C CYS A 262 11.66 -6.58 25.16
N THR A 263 12.08 -6.57 23.89
CA THR A 263 13.02 -5.58 23.35
C THR A 263 12.43 -4.17 23.39
N ALA A 264 11.20 -3.99 22.89
CA ALA A 264 10.55 -2.69 22.85
C ALA A 264 10.37 -2.08 24.26
N VAL A 265 10.01 -2.89 25.26
CA VAL A 265 9.86 -2.46 26.66
C VAL A 265 11.22 -2.14 27.26
N SER A 266 12.23 -3.00 27.06
CA SER A 266 13.57 -2.81 27.65
C SER A 266 14.25 -1.52 27.20
N TYR A 267 13.93 -1.05 25.99
CA TYR A 267 14.44 0.21 25.42
C TYR A 267 13.46 1.37 25.52
N ASP A 268 12.31 1.22 26.20
CA ASP A 268 11.23 2.22 26.30
C ASP A 268 10.87 2.83 24.92
N LEU A 269 10.69 1.99 23.91
CA LEU A 269 10.36 2.45 22.57
C LEU A 269 8.86 2.82 22.48
N PRO A 270 8.49 4.08 22.18
CA PRO A 270 7.09 4.53 22.19
C PRO A 270 6.32 4.08 20.94
N ILE A 271 6.43 2.80 20.59
CA ILE A 271 5.72 2.20 19.46
C ILE A 271 4.25 2.00 19.86
N ILE A 272 3.33 2.49 19.02
CA ILE A 272 1.91 2.19 19.15
C ILE A 272 1.55 1.02 18.25
N THR A 273 1.21 -0.12 18.85
CA THR A 273 0.78 -1.32 18.13
C THR A 273 -0.73 -1.41 18.11
N VAL A 274 -1.32 -1.33 16.92
CA VAL A 274 -2.77 -1.45 16.69
C VAL A 274 -3.07 -2.84 16.15
N ILE A 275 -3.78 -3.65 16.93
CA ILE A 275 -4.07 -5.06 16.64
C ILE A 275 -5.51 -5.16 16.10
N PHE A 276 -5.65 -5.41 14.79
CA PHE A 276 -6.92 -5.70 14.14
C PHE A 276 -7.36 -7.12 14.50
N ASN A 277 -8.10 -7.25 15.59
CA ASN A 277 -8.45 -8.53 16.19
C ASN A 277 -9.83 -8.99 15.75
N ASN A 278 -9.89 -9.78 14.70
CA ASN A 278 -11.10 -10.44 14.21
C ASN A 278 -11.21 -11.91 14.67
N GLN A 279 -10.22 -12.43 15.42
CA GLN A 279 -10.14 -13.80 15.93
C GLN A 279 -10.05 -14.89 14.85
N VAL A 280 -9.77 -14.53 13.60
CA VAL A 280 -9.65 -15.47 12.48
C VAL A 280 -8.39 -15.17 11.66
N LEU A 281 -7.98 -16.09 10.80
CA LEU A 281 -7.04 -15.82 9.72
C LEU A 281 -7.80 -15.16 8.59
N GLY A 282 -8.00 -13.83 8.71
CA GLY A 282 -9.01 -13.08 7.97
C GLY A 282 -8.86 -13.15 6.45
N MET A 283 -7.63 -13.06 5.90
CA MET A 283 -7.44 -13.15 4.45
C MET A 283 -7.79 -14.54 3.92
N VAL A 284 -7.39 -15.61 4.61
CA VAL A 284 -7.74 -16.98 4.21
C VAL A 284 -9.25 -17.21 4.31
N ARG A 285 -9.87 -16.72 5.41
CA ARG A 285 -11.32 -16.79 5.58
C ARG A 285 -12.07 -16.04 4.48
N GLN A 286 -11.62 -14.84 4.08
CA GLN A 286 -12.21 -14.08 2.99
C GLN A 286 -12.19 -14.89 1.67
N TRP A 287 -11.06 -15.54 1.35
CA TRP A 287 -10.93 -16.38 0.17
C TRP A 287 -11.87 -17.59 0.24
N GLN A 288 -11.95 -18.27 1.38
CA GLN A 288 -12.87 -19.40 1.57
C GLN A 288 -14.34 -18.95 1.49
N THR A 289 -14.64 -17.75 1.97
CA THR A 289 -15.98 -17.16 1.82
C THR A 289 -16.34 -16.90 0.36
N THR A 290 -15.40 -16.31 -0.39
CA THR A 290 -15.66 -15.81 -1.74
C THR A 290 -15.59 -16.90 -2.80
N PHE A 291 -14.63 -17.83 -2.70
CA PHE A 291 -14.32 -18.77 -3.77
C PHE A 291 -14.58 -20.25 -3.41
N TYR A 292 -14.83 -20.57 -2.13
CA TYR A 292 -14.95 -21.95 -1.66
C TYR A 292 -16.28 -22.21 -0.92
N GLU A 293 -17.34 -21.48 -1.27
CA GLU A 293 -18.71 -21.70 -0.75
C GLU A 293 -18.80 -21.70 0.78
N LYS A 294 -17.96 -20.86 1.44
CA LYS A 294 -17.85 -20.80 2.92
C LYS A 294 -17.41 -22.12 3.58
N ARG A 295 -16.75 -22.99 2.83
CA ARG A 295 -16.14 -24.22 3.40
C ARG A 295 -14.87 -23.86 4.16
N TYR A 296 -15.05 -23.45 5.41
CA TYR A 296 -13.96 -23.00 6.26
C TYR A 296 -13.13 -24.19 6.77
N SER A 297 -11.79 -24.06 6.60
CA SER A 297 -10.81 -25.02 7.13
C SER A 297 -9.69 -24.25 7.79
N ASP A 298 -9.47 -24.52 9.08
CA ASP A 298 -8.37 -24.01 9.91
C ASP A 298 -8.20 -22.47 9.92
N THR A 299 -9.26 -21.71 9.64
CA THR A 299 -9.25 -20.25 9.63
C THR A 299 -9.74 -19.62 10.92
N ASP A 300 -10.31 -20.40 11.82
CA ASP A 300 -10.69 -19.97 13.17
C ASP A 300 -9.87 -20.73 14.22
N PRO A 301 -8.73 -20.17 14.66
CA PRO A 301 -7.82 -20.88 15.57
C PRO A 301 -8.30 -20.89 17.03
N HIS A 302 -9.49 -20.37 17.34
CA HIS A 302 -10.10 -20.33 18.67
C HIS A 302 -9.17 -19.82 19.78
N ARG A 303 -8.36 -18.78 19.49
CA ARG A 303 -7.39 -18.22 20.43
C ARG A 303 -8.09 -17.55 21.60
N LYS A 304 -7.57 -17.82 22.81
CA LYS A 304 -8.04 -17.21 24.06
C LYS A 304 -7.13 -16.09 24.56
N THR A 305 -6.23 -15.59 23.70
CA THR A 305 -5.25 -14.57 24.08
C THR A 305 -5.93 -13.27 24.45
N ASP A 306 -5.60 -12.75 25.63
CA ASP A 306 -5.95 -11.41 26.05
C ASP A 306 -4.73 -10.50 25.82
N PHE A 307 -4.75 -9.71 24.75
CA PHE A 307 -3.62 -8.86 24.37
C PHE A 307 -3.39 -7.72 25.36
N VAL A 308 -4.40 -7.26 26.09
CA VAL A 308 -4.24 -6.24 27.14
C VAL A 308 -3.41 -6.78 28.29
N LYS A 309 -3.80 -7.94 28.84
CA LYS A 309 -3.04 -8.59 29.91
C LYS A 309 -1.63 -8.99 29.48
N LEU A 310 -1.51 -9.40 28.22
CA LEU A 310 -0.21 -9.78 27.68
C LEU A 310 0.71 -8.56 27.53
N ALA A 311 0.19 -7.41 27.08
CA ALA A 311 0.93 -6.16 27.04
C ALA A 311 1.41 -5.76 28.45
N GLU A 312 0.52 -5.78 29.42
CA GLU A 312 0.83 -5.48 30.82
C GLU A 312 1.87 -6.45 31.42
N GLY A 313 1.78 -7.75 31.07
CA GLY A 313 2.75 -8.76 31.49
C GLY A 313 4.16 -8.54 30.94
N PHE A 314 4.30 -7.94 29.77
CA PHE A 314 5.58 -7.48 29.23
C PHE A 314 6.05 -6.14 29.80
N GLY A 315 5.15 -5.35 30.43
CA GLY A 315 5.43 -3.99 30.89
C GLY A 315 5.04 -2.88 29.90
N ALA A 316 4.30 -3.22 28.85
CA ALA A 316 3.71 -2.27 27.91
C ALA A 316 2.33 -1.80 28.40
N LYS A 317 1.82 -0.68 27.86
CA LYS A 317 0.46 -0.24 28.16
C LYS A 317 -0.55 -0.93 27.24
N GLY A 318 -1.56 -1.57 27.84
CA GLY A 318 -2.63 -2.26 27.10
C GLY A 318 -3.93 -1.47 27.04
N TYR A 319 -4.61 -1.48 25.89
CA TYR A 319 -5.94 -0.90 25.69
C TYR A 319 -6.82 -1.88 24.91
N ARG A 320 -8.14 -1.74 25.06
CA ARG A 320 -9.13 -2.45 24.24
C ARG A 320 -10.12 -1.47 23.66
N ALA A 321 -10.51 -1.67 22.42
CA ALA A 321 -11.52 -0.88 21.75
C ALA A 321 -12.41 -1.78 20.87
N ALA A 322 -13.72 -1.55 20.91
CA ALA A 322 -14.72 -2.23 20.09
C ALA A 322 -15.60 -1.22 19.32
N THR A 323 -15.51 0.07 19.65
CA THR A 323 -16.23 1.16 19.00
C THR A 323 -15.26 2.26 18.53
N PRO A 324 -15.65 3.10 17.57
CA PRO A 324 -14.81 4.22 17.12
C PRO A 324 -14.45 5.19 18.27
N ALA A 325 -15.39 5.47 19.15
CA ALA A 325 -15.16 6.37 20.30
C ALA A 325 -14.11 5.79 21.28
N GLU A 326 -14.19 4.49 21.58
CA GLU A 326 -13.20 3.81 22.43
C GLU A 326 -11.82 3.80 21.78
N PHE A 327 -11.75 3.54 20.47
CA PHE A 327 -10.47 3.56 19.73
C PHE A 327 -9.84 4.95 19.75
N LYS A 328 -10.62 5.98 19.46
CA LYS A 328 -10.17 7.37 19.49
C LYS A 328 -9.56 7.75 20.84
N ALA A 329 -10.22 7.40 21.94
CA ALA A 329 -9.74 7.68 23.29
C ALA A 329 -8.47 6.88 23.62
N ALA A 330 -8.44 5.58 23.28
CA ALA A 330 -7.30 4.70 23.51
C ALA A 330 -6.05 5.15 22.73
N PHE A 331 -6.23 5.53 21.46
CA PHE A 331 -5.14 6.01 20.62
C PHE A 331 -4.58 7.35 21.10
N ALA A 332 -5.47 8.29 21.49
CA ALA A 332 -5.08 9.57 22.07
C ALA A 332 -4.30 9.43 23.39
N ASP A 333 -4.59 8.41 24.20
CA ASP A 333 -3.83 8.14 25.42
C ASP A 333 -2.50 7.42 25.10
N ALA A 334 -2.51 6.46 24.15
CA ALA A 334 -1.30 5.79 23.67
C ALA A 334 -0.28 6.78 23.09
N MET A 335 -0.74 7.84 22.42
CA MET A 335 0.11 8.93 21.89
C MET A 335 0.91 9.68 22.96
N LYS A 336 0.50 9.62 24.21
CA LYS A 336 1.18 10.30 25.36
C LYS A 336 2.17 9.39 26.07
N GLN A 337 2.14 8.08 25.81
CA GLN A 337 3.00 7.14 26.48
C GLN A 337 4.47 7.29 26.06
N LYS A 338 5.39 7.04 26.99
CA LYS A 338 6.84 7.09 26.73
C LYS A 338 7.43 5.72 26.39
N GLY A 339 6.66 4.67 26.57
CA GLY A 339 6.99 3.28 26.24
C GLY A 339 5.97 2.67 25.28
N PRO A 340 6.12 1.38 24.94
CA PRO A 340 5.24 0.72 23.99
C PRO A 340 3.81 0.60 24.48
N SER A 341 2.86 0.72 23.55
CA SER A 341 1.42 0.60 23.79
C SER A 341 0.77 -0.36 22.81
N TRP A 342 -0.15 -1.21 23.27
CA TRP A 342 -0.93 -2.11 22.43
C TRP A 342 -2.42 -1.77 22.53
N ILE A 343 -3.08 -1.69 21.39
CA ILE A 343 -4.53 -1.44 21.31
C ILE A 343 -5.18 -2.65 20.64
N ASP A 344 -5.88 -3.47 21.42
CA ASP A 344 -6.66 -4.62 20.97
C ASP A 344 -7.99 -4.13 20.36
N CYS A 345 -8.03 -3.95 19.05
CA CYS A 345 -9.20 -3.47 18.30
C CYS A 345 -10.08 -4.65 17.90
N ARG A 346 -11.25 -4.79 18.53
CA ARG A 346 -12.22 -5.84 18.23
C ARG A 346 -13.03 -5.47 17.01
N ILE A 347 -12.80 -6.18 15.91
CA ILE A 347 -13.50 -5.97 14.63
C ILE A 347 -14.29 -7.22 14.21
N GLY A 348 -15.21 -7.04 13.27
CA GLY A 348 -16.00 -8.14 12.71
C GLY A 348 -15.10 -9.20 12.03
N LYS A 349 -15.43 -10.48 12.23
CA LYS A 349 -14.65 -11.58 11.65
C LYS A 349 -14.83 -11.74 10.14
N ASP A 350 -15.89 -11.18 9.59
CA ASP A 350 -16.24 -11.25 8.17
C ASP A 350 -15.97 -9.92 7.43
N GLU A 351 -15.21 -9.00 8.04
CA GLU A 351 -14.72 -7.81 7.37
C GLU A 351 -13.86 -8.18 6.15
N LYS A 352 -14.15 -7.55 5.00
CA LYS A 352 -13.47 -7.85 3.74
C LYS A 352 -12.51 -6.75 3.34
N VAL A 353 -11.46 -7.12 2.62
CA VAL A 353 -10.63 -6.18 1.87
C VAL A 353 -11.25 -6.01 0.49
N LEU A 354 -11.82 -4.85 0.23
CA LEU A 354 -12.47 -4.49 -1.03
C LEU A 354 -11.94 -3.14 -1.53
N PRO A 355 -11.90 -2.92 -2.86
CA PRO A 355 -12.26 -3.88 -3.90
C PRO A 355 -11.25 -5.03 -4.01
N MET A 356 -11.63 -6.06 -4.77
CA MET A 356 -10.76 -7.20 -5.04
C MET A 356 -10.93 -7.68 -6.48
N ILE A 357 -9.83 -7.82 -7.21
CA ILE A 357 -9.78 -8.52 -8.50
C ILE A 357 -9.21 -9.93 -8.23
N PRO A 358 -9.92 -11.01 -8.57
CA PRO A 358 -9.42 -12.38 -8.40
C PRO A 358 -8.13 -12.63 -9.19
N GLY A 359 -7.29 -13.56 -8.71
CA GLY A 359 -6.12 -14.01 -9.46
C GLY A 359 -6.53 -14.58 -10.83
N GLY A 360 -5.85 -14.17 -11.90
CA GLY A 360 -6.21 -14.49 -13.28
C GLY A 360 -7.33 -13.64 -13.88
N GLY A 361 -7.97 -12.78 -13.08
CA GLY A 361 -9.03 -11.87 -13.52
C GLY A 361 -8.51 -10.55 -14.10
N THR A 362 -9.44 -9.75 -14.57
CA THR A 362 -9.25 -8.41 -15.14
C THR A 362 -10.05 -7.38 -14.34
N VAL A 363 -9.96 -6.11 -14.70
CA VAL A 363 -10.78 -5.06 -14.08
C VAL A 363 -12.30 -5.30 -14.19
N ASN A 364 -12.73 -6.09 -15.19
CA ASN A 364 -14.14 -6.44 -15.36
C ASN A 364 -14.64 -7.48 -14.33
N ASP A 365 -13.72 -8.17 -13.67
CA ASP A 365 -14.00 -9.19 -12.66
C ASP A 365 -13.91 -8.62 -11.23
N ILE A 366 -13.86 -7.30 -11.10
CA ILE A 366 -13.69 -6.63 -9.81
C ILE A 366 -14.88 -6.87 -8.88
N ILE A 367 -14.60 -7.33 -7.67
CA ILE A 367 -15.57 -7.57 -6.60
C ILE A 367 -15.62 -6.31 -5.73
N MET A 368 -16.82 -5.77 -5.54
CA MET A 368 -17.09 -4.53 -4.81
C MET A 368 -17.96 -4.74 -3.57
N GLU A 369 -18.48 -5.98 -3.36
CA GLU A 369 -19.42 -6.33 -2.27
C GLU A 369 -19.02 -7.61 -1.52
#